data_ce51a4facfb18ed044df42c86ae77cf8
#
_entry.id   ce51a4facfb18ed044df42c86ae77cf8
#
_cell.length_a   1.000
_cell.length_b   1.000
_cell.length_c   1.000
_cell.angle_alpha   90.00
_cell.angle_beta   90.00
_cell.angle_gamma   90.00
#
_symmetry.space_group_name_H-M   'P 1'
#
loop_
_entity.id
_entity.type
_entity.pdbx_description
1 polymer ?
#
loop_
_entity_poly.entity_id
_entity_poly.type
_entity_poly.pdbx_seq_one_letter_code
_entity_poly.pdbx_strand_id
1 'polypeptide(L)'
;MRVMGKVAVCIFFLVAPLLAQVRFVTGAPPAAATGPVFEASAGYSYLALDTLSRQRVGLSGVDANGFVDFNSRWGMMVDSSYARVGNVLGTGHSGNVLSFLTGPVFYPAEYGNTRIFVHTLAGVSLVNSAVPVSGTYYLGGAVTRFSYALGGGVERTVSGPLAIRVGGDYLRTTFANSTAAMQFQNNLRIVTSIVFRFGRR
;
A
#
# COMPACT_ATOMS: atom_id res chain seq x y z
N MET A 1 -14.29 11.71 -17.67
CA MET A 1 -15.01 10.89 -16.67
C MET A 1 -15.23 9.42 -17.06
N ARG A 2 -14.64 8.87 -18.12
CA ARG A 2 -14.88 7.48 -18.60
C ARG A 2 -13.70 6.49 -18.47
N VAL A 3 -12.56 6.89 -17.94
CA VAL A 3 -11.35 6.01 -17.89
C VAL A 3 -11.21 5.27 -16.57
N MET A 4 -11.77 5.77 -15.47
CA MET A 4 -11.65 5.15 -14.14
C MET A 4 -12.36 3.79 -13.99
N GLY A 5 -13.42 3.53 -14.77
CA GLY A 5 -14.16 2.26 -14.66
C GLY A 5 -13.41 1.04 -15.23
N LYS A 6 -12.49 1.24 -16.17
CA LYS A 6 -11.83 0.12 -16.85
C LYS A 6 -10.64 -0.46 -16.08
N VAL A 7 -9.93 0.35 -15.30
CA VAL A 7 -8.77 -0.10 -14.52
C VAL A 7 -9.20 -0.89 -13.28
N ALA A 8 -10.26 -0.47 -12.60
CA ALA A 8 -10.80 -1.19 -11.44
C ALA A 8 -11.33 -2.59 -11.80
N VAL A 9 -11.94 -2.72 -12.97
CA VAL A 9 -12.46 -4.01 -13.46
C VAL A 9 -11.34 -5.00 -13.79
N CYS A 10 -10.22 -4.55 -14.36
CA CYS A 10 -9.09 -5.43 -14.69
C CYS A 10 -8.39 -5.99 -13.44
N ILE A 11 -8.29 -5.22 -12.36
CA ILE A 11 -7.67 -5.67 -11.09
C ILE A 11 -8.56 -6.73 -10.42
N PHE A 12 -9.88 -6.56 -10.46
CA PHE A 12 -10.84 -7.53 -9.90
C PHE A 12 -10.79 -8.87 -10.64
N PHE A 13 -10.61 -8.86 -11.96
CA PHE A 13 -10.50 -10.09 -12.76
C PHE A 13 -9.18 -10.84 -12.56
N LEU A 14 -8.10 -10.16 -12.17
CA LEU A 14 -6.81 -10.81 -11.87
C LEU A 14 -6.78 -11.46 -10.47
N VAL A 15 -7.54 -10.94 -9.51
CA VAL A 15 -7.59 -11.47 -8.14
C VAL A 15 -8.60 -12.61 -8.00
N ALA A 16 -9.71 -12.57 -8.74
CA ALA A 16 -10.76 -13.58 -8.67
C ALA A 16 -10.28 -15.02 -8.99
N PRO A 17 -9.48 -15.28 -10.03
CA PRO A 17 -8.96 -16.64 -10.29
C PRO A 17 -7.91 -17.10 -9.28
N LEU A 18 -7.22 -16.18 -8.58
CA LEU A 18 -6.31 -16.55 -7.49
C LEU A 18 -7.06 -17.10 -6.27
N LEU A 19 -8.23 -16.56 -5.96
CA LEU A 19 -9.05 -16.99 -4.83
C LEU A 19 -9.83 -18.29 -5.12
N ALA A 20 -10.21 -18.52 -6.36
CA ALA A 20 -10.95 -19.71 -6.78
C ALA A 20 -10.14 -21.02 -6.69
N GLN A 21 -8.81 -20.94 -6.54
CA GLN A 21 -7.94 -22.11 -6.40
C GLN A 21 -7.57 -22.45 -4.96
N VAL A 22 -8.09 -21.71 -3.98
CA VAL A 22 -7.83 -21.96 -2.56
C VAL A 22 -8.67 -23.19 -2.13
N ARG A 23 -8.06 -24.37 -2.20
CA ARG A 23 -8.60 -25.56 -1.53
C ARG A 23 -8.31 -25.43 -0.03
N PHE A 24 -9.33 -25.49 0.78
CA PHE A 24 -9.17 -25.62 2.24
C PHE A 24 -8.58 -27.00 2.54
N VAL A 25 -7.26 -27.05 2.68
CA VAL A 25 -6.58 -28.23 3.21
C VAL A 25 -6.45 -27.99 4.71
N THR A 26 -7.21 -28.73 5.50
CA THR A 26 -7.04 -28.81 6.94
C THR A 26 -5.79 -29.62 7.22
N GLY A 27 -4.63 -29.02 7.01
CA GLY A 27 -3.32 -29.57 7.34
C GLY A 27 -2.87 -29.06 8.70
N ALA A 28 -2.11 -29.88 9.42
CA ALA A 28 -1.45 -29.47 10.66
C ALA A 28 -0.64 -28.20 10.43
N PRO A 29 -0.55 -27.30 11.42
CA PRO A 29 0.24 -26.08 11.28
C PRO A 29 1.68 -26.44 10.92
N PRO A 30 2.30 -25.74 9.95
CA PRO A 30 3.68 -26.01 9.56
C PRO A 30 4.58 -25.89 10.78
N ALA A 31 5.58 -26.78 10.87
CA ALA A 31 6.56 -26.77 11.95
C ALA A 31 7.15 -25.36 12.10
N ALA A 32 7.21 -24.87 13.33
CA ALA A 32 7.67 -23.53 13.64
C ALA A 32 9.05 -23.26 13.00
N ALA A 33 9.15 -22.19 12.24
CA ALA A 33 10.42 -21.74 11.70
C ALA A 33 11.40 -21.48 12.84
N THR A 34 12.60 -21.99 12.75
CA THR A 34 13.63 -21.93 13.81
C THR A 34 14.39 -20.60 13.84
N GLY A 35 13.96 -19.59 13.10
CA GLY A 35 14.59 -18.26 13.08
C GLY A 35 13.77 -17.23 12.34
N PRO A 36 14.13 -15.94 12.46
CA PRO A 36 13.46 -14.87 11.72
C PRO A 36 13.69 -15.02 10.21
N VAL A 37 12.63 -14.81 9.44
CA VAL A 37 12.69 -14.76 7.98
C VAL A 37 12.66 -13.29 7.55
N PHE A 38 13.62 -12.91 6.72
CA PHE A 38 13.67 -11.57 6.13
C PHE A 38 13.08 -11.61 4.72
N GLU A 39 12.25 -10.65 4.40
CA GLU A 39 11.68 -10.48 3.06
C GLU A 39 11.93 -9.05 2.58
N ALA A 40 12.24 -8.90 1.30
CA ALA A 40 12.25 -7.62 0.61
C ALA A 40 11.28 -7.67 -0.56
N SER A 41 10.57 -6.60 -0.80
CA SER A 41 9.68 -6.52 -1.96
C SER A 41 9.78 -5.17 -2.65
N ALA A 42 9.52 -5.17 -3.95
CA ALA A 42 9.38 -3.98 -4.76
C ALA A 42 8.28 -4.16 -5.79
N GLY A 43 7.56 -3.08 -6.08
CA GLY A 43 6.43 -3.17 -6.97
C GLY A 43 5.82 -1.84 -7.39
N TYR A 44 4.66 -1.96 -8.01
CA TYR A 44 3.84 -0.83 -8.44
C TYR A 44 2.84 -0.46 -7.35
N SER A 45 2.69 0.85 -7.13
CA SER A 45 1.72 1.44 -6.21
C SER A 45 0.80 2.41 -6.93
N TYR A 46 -0.49 2.29 -6.67
CA TYR A 46 -1.51 3.25 -7.09
C TYR A 46 -2.17 3.85 -5.87
N LEU A 47 -2.08 5.17 -5.74
CA LEU A 47 -2.65 5.93 -4.64
C LEU A 47 -3.82 6.80 -5.14
N ALA A 48 -5.03 6.52 -4.69
CA ALA A 48 -6.19 7.39 -4.87
C ALA A 48 -6.25 8.38 -3.71
N LEU A 49 -5.68 9.56 -3.94
CA LEU A 49 -5.58 10.64 -2.96
C LEU A 49 -6.89 11.41 -2.89
N ASP A 50 -7.45 11.56 -1.70
CA ASP A 50 -8.61 12.42 -1.45
C ASP A 50 -8.16 13.87 -1.29
N THR A 51 -8.83 14.78 -2.01
CA THR A 51 -8.53 16.23 -1.96
C THR A 51 -9.57 16.96 -1.12
N LEU A 52 -9.24 18.18 -0.70
CA LEU A 52 -10.15 19.05 0.05
C LEU A 52 -11.50 19.28 -0.65
N SER A 53 -11.53 19.22 -1.96
CA SER A 53 -12.75 19.35 -2.78
C SER A 53 -13.55 18.06 -2.90
N ARG A 54 -13.23 17.01 -2.14
CA ARG A 54 -13.79 15.65 -2.25
C ARG A 54 -13.62 15.02 -3.64
N GLN A 55 -12.71 15.54 -4.43
CA GLN A 55 -12.30 14.92 -5.69
C GLN A 55 -11.12 13.99 -5.41
N ARG A 56 -11.06 12.85 -6.08
CA ARG A 56 -9.95 11.93 -5.97
C ARG A 56 -8.97 12.11 -7.11
N VAL A 57 -7.70 12.18 -6.76
CA VAL A 57 -6.58 12.23 -7.71
C VAL A 57 -5.85 10.91 -7.65
N GLY A 58 -5.70 10.26 -8.81
CA GLY A 58 -4.92 9.03 -8.94
C GLY A 58 -3.45 9.35 -9.15
N LEU A 59 -2.60 8.82 -8.28
CA LEU A 59 -1.15 8.89 -8.39
C LEU A 59 -0.61 7.49 -8.66
N SER A 60 0.29 7.38 -9.61
CA SER A 60 1.00 6.14 -9.94
C SER A 60 2.43 6.20 -9.45
N GLY A 61 2.96 5.07 -9.00
CA GLY A 61 4.30 5.06 -8.45
C GLY A 61 4.86 3.70 -8.14
N VAL A 62 5.84 3.69 -7.27
CA VAL A 62 6.58 2.50 -6.85
C VAL A 62 6.47 2.32 -5.34
N ASP A 63 6.63 1.08 -4.92
CA ASP A 63 6.57 0.65 -3.53
C ASP A 63 7.74 -0.29 -3.27
N ALA A 64 8.39 -0.14 -2.12
CA ALA A 64 9.47 -1.01 -1.67
C ALA A 64 9.31 -1.29 -0.17
N ASN A 65 9.31 -2.58 0.19
CA ASN A 65 9.06 -3.00 1.56
C ASN A 65 10.13 -3.96 2.06
N GLY A 66 10.45 -3.84 3.34
CA GLY A 66 11.22 -4.81 4.10
C GLY A 66 10.34 -5.46 5.18
N PHE A 67 10.50 -6.76 5.39
CA PHE A 67 9.77 -7.51 6.39
C PHE A 67 10.72 -8.34 7.23
N VAL A 68 10.37 -8.50 8.50
CA VAL A 68 11.00 -9.44 9.42
C VAL A 68 9.89 -10.24 10.07
N ASP A 69 9.76 -11.50 9.70
CA ASP A 69 8.81 -12.43 10.31
C ASP A 69 9.46 -13.08 11.54
N PHE A 70 8.91 -12.84 12.73
CA PHE A 70 9.38 -13.39 13.99
C PHE A 70 8.91 -14.84 14.20
N ASN A 71 7.73 -15.14 13.66
CA ASN A 71 7.13 -16.46 13.67
C ASN A 71 6.14 -16.59 12.50
N SER A 72 5.41 -17.72 12.43
CA SER A 72 4.44 -17.98 11.33
C SER A 72 3.26 -17.01 11.29
N ARG A 73 3.01 -16.24 12.35
CA ARG A 73 1.83 -15.36 12.46
C ARG A 73 2.16 -13.88 12.58
N TRP A 74 3.34 -13.52 13.07
CA TRP A 74 3.68 -12.14 13.37
C TRP A 74 5.00 -11.73 12.76
N GLY A 75 5.03 -10.54 12.24
CA GLY A 75 6.21 -9.87 11.72
C GLY A 75 6.14 -8.36 11.89
N MET A 76 7.18 -7.70 11.44
CA MET A 76 7.26 -6.24 11.30
C MET A 76 7.52 -5.90 9.84
N MET A 77 6.96 -4.78 9.40
CA MET A 77 7.11 -4.24 8.06
C MET A 77 7.65 -2.82 8.11
N VAL A 78 8.55 -2.51 7.21
CA VAL A 78 8.94 -1.14 6.84
C VAL A 78 8.49 -0.93 5.40
N ASP A 79 7.71 0.10 5.17
CA ASP A 79 7.11 0.45 3.89
C ASP A 79 7.66 1.79 3.42
N SER A 80 8.09 1.85 2.17
CA SER A 80 8.51 3.07 1.50
C SER A 80 7.82 3.14 0.15
N SER A 81 7.00 4.16 -0.08
CA SER A 81 6.29 4.33 -1.34
C SER A 81 6.42 5.73 -1.90
N TYR A 82 6.56 5.82 -3.21
CA TYR A 82 6.59 7.06 -3.96
C TYR A 82 5.55 7.02 -5.07
N ALA A 83 4.61 7.97 -5.07
CA ALA A 83 3.59 8.09 -6.09
C ALA A 83 3.53 9.52 -6.66
N ARG A 84 3.29 9.63 -7.96
CA ARG A 84 3.29 10.91 -8.69
C ARG A 84 2.09 11.01 -9.65
N VAL A 85 1.66 12.25 -9.85
CA VAL A 85 0.74 12.64 -10.91
C VAL A 85 1.31 13.85 -11.67
N GLY A 86 1.21 13.84 -12.99
CA GLY A 86 1.76 14.92 -13.83
C GLY A 86 0.88 16.17 -13.86
N ASN A 87 -0.42 16.02 -13.65
CA ASN A 87 -1.38 17.13 -13.70
C ASN A 87 -2.46 16.93 -12.63
N VAL A 88 -2.35 17.70 -11.54
CA VAL A 88 -3.32 17.66 -10.45
C VAL A 88 -4.59 18.39 -10.87
N LEU A 89 -5.70 17.65 -11.06
CA LEU A 89 -7.02 18.21 -11.38
C LEU A 89 -7.06 19.19 -12.56
N GLY A 90 -6.19 19.06 -13.55
CA GLY A 90 -6.16 19.95 -14.71
C GLY A 90 -5.45 21.29 -14.49
N THR A 91 -4.76 21.46 -13.37
CA THR A 91 -4.08 22.73 -13.02
C THR A 91 -2.76 22.97 -13.77
N GLY A 92 -2.24 21.97 -14.51
CA GLY A 92 -0.93 22.02 -15.14
C GLY A 92 0.23 21.76 -14.16
N HIS A 93 -0.04 21.58 -12.86
CA HIS A 93 0.99 21.32 -11.85
C HIS A 93 1.08 19.85 -11.51
N SER A 94 2.30 19.36 -11.33
CA SER A 94 2.54 17.99 -10.87
C SER A 94 2.45 17.89 -9.34
N GLY A 95 2.12 16.69 -8.85
CA GLY A 95 2.15 16.38 -7.43
C GLY A 95 2.82 15.04 -7.17
N ASN A 96 3.47 14.90 -6.02
CA ASN A 96 4.02 13.64 -5.57
C ASN A 96 3.81 13.43 -4.08
N VAL A 97 3.77 12.17 -3.68
CA VAL A 97 3.65 11.73 -2.30
C VAL A 97 4.74 10.68 -2.06
N LEU A 98 5.57 10.91 -1.05
CA LEU A 98 6.56 9.97 -0.54
C LEU A 98 6.13 9.57 0.87
N SER A 99 6.02 8.28 1.15
CA SER A 99 5.60 7.77 2.46
C SER A 99 6.63 6.81 3.01
N PHE A 100 6.88 6.89 4.33
CA PHE A 100 7.68 5.96 5.10
C PHE A 100 6.88 5.54 6.31
N LEU A 101 6.47 4.28 6.33
CA LEU A 101 5.61 3.73 7.37
C LEU A 101 6.24 2.46 7.93
N THR A 102 5.97 2.16 9.19
CA THR A 102 6.40 0.91 9.82
C THR A 102 5.34 0.41 10.80
N GLY A 103 5.31 -0.89 11.02
CA GLY A 103 4.40 -1.47 11.99
C GLY A 103 4.25 -2.98 11.88
N PRO A 104 3.41 -3.56 12.74
CA PRO A 104 3.18 -4.99 12.80
C PRO A 104 2.41 -5.51 11.59
N VAL A 105 2.76 -6.73 11.21
CA VAL A 105 2.06 -7.56 10.22
C VAL A 105 1.59 -8.82 10.91
N PHE A 106 0.35 -9.19 10.64
CA PHE A 106 -0.26 -10.42 11.13
C PHE A 106 -0.70 -11.29 9.96
N TYR A 107 -0.42 -12.57 10.05
CA TYR A 107 -0.77 -13.59 9.06
C TYR A 107 -1.88 -14.48 9.62
N PRO A 108 -3.17 -14.16 9.38
CA PRO A 108 -4.30 -14.92 9.92
C PRO A 108 -4.41 -16.33 9.35
N ALA A 109 -3.99 -16.53 8.10
CA ALA A 109 -4.14 -17.80 7.42
C ALA A 109 -3.04 -18.02 6.37
N GLU A 110 -2.65 -19.29 6.22
CA GLU A 110 -1.75 -19.78 5.19
C GLU A 110 -2.35 -21.05 4.57
N TYR A 111 -2.44 -21.08 3.23
CA TYR A 111 -3.05 -22.18 2.48
C TYR A 111 -2.07 -22.61 1.37
N GLY A 112 -1.29 -23.66 1.65
CA GLY A 112 -0.26 -24.13 0.72
C GLY A 112 0.74 -23.02 0.38
N ASN A 113 0.75 -22.57 -0.85
CA ASN A 113 1.66 -21.52 -1.33
C ASN A 113 1.09 -20.09 -1.18
N THR A 114 -0.08 -19.93 -0.58
CA THR A 114 -0.76 -18.64 -0.46
C THR A 114 -0.89 -18.24 1.00
N ARG A 115 -0.49 -17.03 1.32
CA ARG A 115 -0.53 -16.44 2.66
C ARG A 115 -1.38 -15.17 2.63
N ILE A 116 -2.31 -15.05 3.58
CA ILE A 116 -3.09 -13.84 3.80
C ILE A 116 -2.35 -13.02 4.86
N PHE A 117 -2.29 -11.72 4.69
CA PHE A 117 -1.71 -10.81 5.69
C PHE A 117 -2.60 -9.60 5.93
N VAL A 118 -2.53 -9.07 7.13
CA VAL A 118 -3.08 -7.77 7.52
C VAL A 118 -2.00 -6.99 8.25
N HIS A 119 -2.02 -5.67 8.14
CA HIS A 119 -1.03 -4.83 8.80
C HIS A 119 -1.63 -3.51 9.27
N THR A 120 -0.99 -2.93 10.27
CA THR A 120 -1.21 -1.56 10.72
C THR A 120 0.13 -0.86 10.75
N LEU A 121 0.26 0.20 9.96
CA LEU A 121 1.51 0.94 9.81
C LEU A 121 1.32 2.39 10.26
N ALA A 122 2.37 2.97 10.83
CA ALA A 122 2.42 4.38 11.21
C ALA A 122 3.77 4.98 10.82
N GLY A 123 3.78 6.27 10.52
CA GLY A 123 5.00 6.97 10.12
C GLY A 123 4.72 8.34 9.55
N VAL A 124 5.44 8.70 8.52
CA VAL A 124 5.36 10.03 7.91
C VAL A 124 5.13 9.94 6.41
N SER A 125 4.38 10.90 5.90
CA SER A 125 4.25 11.12 4.46
C SER A 125 4.61 12.57 4.13
N LEU A 126 5.37 12.72 3.05
CA LEU A 126 5.81 13.98 2.48
C LEU A 126 5.02 14.20 1.19
N VAL A 127 4.27 15.27 1.13
CA VAL A 127 3.59 15.71 -0.10
C VAL A 127 4.30 16.93 -0.64
N ASN A 128 4.63 16.87 -1.90
CA ASN A 128 5.08 18.01 -2.67
C ASN A 128 4.08 18.23 -3.80
N SER A 129 3.24 19.27 -3.69
CA SER A 129 2.18 19.51 -4.66
C SER A 129 1.73 20.96 -4.60
N ALA A 130 1.16 21.43 -5.68
CA ALA A 130 0.31 22.62 -5.68
C ALA A 130 -1.11 22.18 -5.27
N VAL A 131 -1.49 22.43 -4.04
CA VAL A 131 -2.85 22.16 -3.54
C VAL A 131 -3.70 23.41 -3.70
N PRO A 132 -4.83 23.38 -4.44
CA PRO A 132 -5.72 24.51 -4.49
C PRO A 132 -6.35 24.75 -3.12
N VAL A 133 -6.14 25.91 -2.55
CA VAL A 133 -6.66 26.29 -1.23
C VAL A 133 -7.98 27.03 -1.33
N SER A 134 -8.13 27.88 -2.34
CA SER A 134 -9.38 28.59 -2.64
C SER A 134 -9.23 29.30 -3.99
N GLY A 135 -10.16 29.10 -4.90
CA GLY A 135 -10.17 29.77 -6.20
C GLY A 135 -8.87 29.55 -7.00
N THR A 136 -8.11 30.62 -7.22
CA THR A 136 -6.84 30.64 -7.98
C THR A 136 -5.58 30.50 -7.12
N TYR A 137 -5.71 30.37 -5.81
CA TYR A 137 -4.53 30.26 -4.92
C TYR A 137 -4.12 28.81 -4.72
N TYR A 138 -2.87 28.51 -5.10
CA TYR A 138 -2.21 27.22 -4.90
C TYR A 138 -1.14 27.38 -3.83
N LEU A 139 -1.15 26.52 -2.82
CA LEU A 139 -0.01 26.35 -1.90
C LEU A 139 0.96 25.37 -2.56
N GLY A 140 2.04 25.92 -3.14
CA GLY A 140 3.19 25.12 -3.57
C GLY A 140 4.12 24.88 -2.38
N GLY A 141 4.63 23.64 -2.26
CA GLY A 141 5.65 23.32 -1.27
C GLY A 141 5.59 21.89 -0.78
N ALA A 142 6.63 21.49 -0.03
CA ALA A 142 6.72 20.19 0.61
C ALA A 142 6.15 20.26 2.02
N VAL A 143 5.20 19.38 2.33
CA VAL A 143 4.60 19.27 3.66
C VAL A 143 4.76 17.85 4.17
N THR A 144 5.46 17.69 5.30
CA THR A 144 5.59 16.41 5.99
C THR A 144 4.54 16.31 7.10
N ARG A 145 3.83 15.20 7.16
CA ARG A 145 2.80 14.94 8.16
C ARG A 145 2.84 13.49 8.64
N PHE A 146 2.38 13.30 9.87
CA PHE A 146 2.10 11.96 10.38
C PHE A 146 1.02 11.28 9.54
N SER A 147 1.24 10.00 9.28
CA SER A 147 0.35 9.17 8.49
C SER A 147 0.25 7.78 9.09
N TYR A 148 -0.87 7.13 8.90
CA TYR A 148 -1.02 5.73 9.24
C TYR A 148 -1.80 4.98 8.16
N ALA A 149 -1.51 3.69 8.04
CA ALA A 149 -2.18 2.80 7.11
C ALA A 149 -2.73 1.58 7.83
N LEU A 150 -3.92 1.18 7.44
CA LEU A 150 -4.53 -0.09 7.81
C LEU A 150 -4.81 -0.85 6.53
N GLY A 151 -4.26 -2.03 6.40
CA GLY A 151 -4.36 -2.76 5.15
C GLY A 151 -4.10 -4.23 5.27
N GLY A 152 -3.99 -4.86 4.11
CA GLY A 152 -3.70 -6.27 4.02
C GLY A 152 -3.79 -6.75 2.58
N GLY A 153 -3.60 -8.04 2.41
CA GLY A 153 -3.59 -8.61 1.07
C GLY A 153 -3.30 -10.10 1.07
N VAL A 154 -2.89 -10.53 -0.10
CA VAL A 154 -2.57 -11.92 -0.37
C VAL A 154 -1.18 -11.99 -0.99
N GLU A 155 -0.40 -12.92 -0.51
CA GLU A 155 0.91 -13.27 -1.05
C GLU A 155 0.90 -14.72 -1.51
N ARG A 156 1.44 -14.96 -2.70
CA ARG A 156 1.57 -16.30 -3.26
C ARG A 156 3.02 -16.59 -3.64
N THR A 157 3.57 -17.64 -3.07
CA THR A 157 4.87 -18.16 -3.46
C THR A 157 4.79 -18.75 -4.87
N VAL A 158 5.68 -18.30 -5.75
CA VAL A 158 5.74 -18.74 -7.15
C VAL A 158 6.81 -19.82 -7.31
N SER A 159 8.01 -19.56 -6.82
CA SER A 159 9.13 -20.50 -6.94
C SER A 159 10.23 -20.16 -5.94
N GLY A 160 10.65 -21.14 -5.14
CA GLY A 160 11.74 -20.97 -4.19
C GLY A 160 11.58 -19.71 -3.32
N PRO A 161 12.51 -18.74 -3.38
CA PRO A 161 12.44 -17.52 -2.58
C PRO A 161 11.48 -16.46 -3.14
N LEU A 162 10.91 -16.67 -4.33
CA LEU A 162 10.09 -15.67 -5.01
C LEU A 162 8.60 -15.83 -4.72
N ALA A 163 7.94 -14.70 -4.39
CA ALA A 163 6.50 -14.61 -4.26
C ALA A 163 5.96 -13.35 -4.97
N ILE A 164 4.67 -13.35 -5.25
CA ILE A 164 3.91 -12.19 -5.71
C ILE A 164 2.97 -11.78 -4.59
N ARG A 165 2.91 -10.48 -4.30
CA ARG A 165 2.06 -9.90 -3.27
C ARG A 165 1.13 -8.87 -3.91
N VAL A 166 -0.16 -8.93 -3.54
CA VAL A 166 -1.17 -7.93 -3.89
C VAL A 166 -1.84 -7.49 -2.62
N GLY A 167 -1.88 -6.19 -2.38
CA GLY A 167 -2.45 -5.61 -1.18
C GLY A 167 -3.19 -4.32 -1.44
N GLY A 168 -3.99 -3.92 -0.44
CA GLY A 168 -4.68 -2.66 -0.41
C GLY A 168 -4.66 -2.05 0.98
N ASP A 169 -4.49 -0.73 1.04
CA ASP A 169 -4.38 0.03 2.27
C ASP A 169 -5.37 1.19 2.30
N TYR A 170 -5.99 1.36 3.42
CA TYR A 170 -6.57 2.63 3.80
C TYR A 170 -5.47 3.47 4.44
N LEU A 171 -5.01 4.49 3.71
CA LEU A 171 -3.96 5.40 4.15
C LEU A 171 -4.57 6.72 4.61
N ARG A 172 -4.41 7.06 5.88
CA ARG A 172 -4.87 8.32 6.43
C ARG A 172 -3.73 9.31 6.60
N THR A 173 -3.92 10.51 6.04
CA THR A 173 -2.93 11.58 6.02
C THR A 173 -3.57 12.89 6.43
N THR A 174 -2.76 13.87 6.86
CA THR A 174 -3.21 15.21 7.27
C THR A 174 -2.50 16.29 6.47
N PHE A 175 -2.64 16.28 5.15
CA PHE A 175 -1.91 17.24 4.30
C PHE A 175 -2.55 18.62 4.22
N ALA A 176 -3.84 18.72 4.46
CA ALA A 176 -4.53 19.99 4.40
C ALA A 176 -4.30 20.78 5.68
N ASN A 177 -3.63 21.90 5.55
CA ASN A 177 -3.52 22.89 6.59
C ASN A 177 -4.38 24.08 6.17
N SER A 178 -5.69 24.01 6.39
CA SER A 178 -6.47 25.23 6.41
C SER A 178 -6.32 25.84 7.79
N THR A 179 -6.26 27.14 7.88
CA THR A 179 -6.13 27.95 9.11
C THR A 179 -7.21 27.69 10.17
N ALA A 180 -8.15 26.80 9.94
CA ALA A 180 -9.30 26.56 10.81
C ALA A 180 -9.53 25.11 11.27
N ALA A 181 -9.03 24.08 10.60
CA ALA A 181 -9.21 22.70 11.06
C ALA A 181 -8.18 21.74 10.43
N MET A 182 -7.60 20.83 11.23
CA MET A 182 -6.91 19.66 10.74
C MET A 182 -7.91 18.80 9.95
N GLN A 183 -7.78 18.76 8.63
CA GLN A 183 -8.59 17.88 7.81
C GLN A 183 -7.82 16.60 7.54
N PHE A 184 -8.44 15.48 7.92
CA PHE A 184 -7.94 14.17 7.58
C PHE A 184 -8.33 13.80 6.16
N GLN A 185 -7.39 13.23 5.43
CA GLN A 185 -7.62 12.70 4.09
C GLN A 185 -7.63 11.19 4.15
N ASN A 186 -8.64 10.61 3.56
CA ASN A 186 -8.87 9.18 3.53
C ASN A 186 -8.51 8.65 2.15
N ASN A 187 -7.34 8.07 2.02
CA ASN A 187 -6.79 7.63 0.75
C ASN A 187 -6.85 6.10 0.63
N LEU A 188 -6.99 5.62 -0.58
CA LEU A 188 -6.89 4.20 -0.90
C LEU A 188 -5.59 3.96 -1.67
N ARG A 189 -4.75 3.05 -1.20
CA ARG A 189 -3.55 2.61 -1.89
C ARG A 189 -3.72 1.14 -2.30
N ILE A 190 -3.32 0.81 -3.52
CA ILE A 190 -3.26 -0.55 -4.03
C ILE A 190 -1.82 -0.82 -4.45
N VAL A 191 -1.27 -1.95 -4.02
CA VAL A 191 0.12 -2.34 -4.27
C VAL A 191 0.16 -3.72 -4.90
N THR A 192 1.01 -3.88 -5.91
CA THR A 192 1.37 -5.18 -6.48
C THR A 192 2.88 -5.27 -6.53
N SER A 193 3.48 -6.27 -5.88
CA SER A 193 4.93 -6.38 -5.73
C SER A 193 5.44 -7.79 -5.91
N ILE A 194 6.72 -7.88 -6.27
CA ILE A 194 7.51 -9.11 -6.23
C ILE A 194 8.22 -9.13 -4.90
N VAL A 195 8.14 -10.26 -4.21
CA VAL A 195 8.76 -10.50 -2.90
C VAL A 195 9.91 -11.46 -3.06
N PHE A 196 11.03 -11.14 -2.45
CA PHE A 196 12.18 -12.02 -2.32
C PHE A 196 12.42 -12.35 -0.85
N ARG A 197 12.49 -13.64 -0.51
CA ARG A 197 12.67 -14.15 0.84
C ARG A 197 14.11 -14.56 1.07
N PHE A 198 14.67 -14.11 2.19
CA PHE A 198 16.01 -14.45 2.65
C PHE A 198 15.87 -15.29 3.93
N GLY A 199 16.31 -16.53 3.89
CA GLY A 199 16.22 -17.47 5.01
C GLY A 199 15.34 -18.66 4.68
N ARG A 200 15.46 -19.70 5.50
CA ARG A 200 14.64 -20.93 5.39
C ARG A 200 13.57 -20.90 6.48
N ARG A 201 12.36 -21.16 6.10
CA ARG A 201 11.32 -21.59 7.02
C ARG A 201 11.48 -23.07 7.34
#